data_af16b221ee967073b5fd4f74276c8f9e
#
_entry.id   af16b221ee967073b5fd4f74276c8f9e
#
_cell.length_a   1.000
_cell.length_b   1.000
_cell.length_c   1.000
_cell.angle_alpha   90.00
_cell.angle_beta   90.00
_cell.angle_gamma   90.00
#
_symmetry.space_group_name_H-M   'P 1'
#
loop_
_entity.id
_entity.type
_entity.pdbx_description
1 polymer ?
#
loop_
_entity_poly.entity_id
_entity_poly.type
_entity_poly.pdbx_seq_one_letter_code
_entity_poly.pdbx_strand_id
1 'polypeptide(L)' 'MIIDPKIVAQAEAFVNARRAGKRAHVPALRFEFWQHFWAVVYDLGAV' A
#
# COMPACT_ATOMS: atom_id res chain seq x y z
N MET A 1 14.37 6.56 -6.98
CA MET A 1 14.14 5.83 -5.72
C MET A 1 13.59 4.46 -6.04
N ILE A 2 14.18 3.42 -5.46
CA ILE A 2 13.75 2.05 -5.74
C ILE A 2 12.74 1.63 -4.68
N ILE A 3 11.53 1.31 -5.10
CA ILE A 3 10.49 0.83 -4.21
C ILE A 3 10.54 -0.69 -4.21
N ASP A 4 10.54 -1.26 -3.00
CA ASP A 4 10.56 -2.70 -2.84
C ASP A 4 9.29 -3.32 -3.46
N PRO A 5 9.43 -4.34 -4.33
CA PRO A 5 8.26 -5.00 -4.92
C PRO A 5 7.27 -5.54 -3.89
N LYS A 6 7.74 -5.93 -2.73
CA LYS A 6 6.86 -6.40 -1.65
C LYS A 6 5.95 -5.28 -1.17
N ILE A 7 6.46 -4.07 -1.10
CA ILE A 7 5.67 -2.92 -0.67
C ILE A 7 4.60 -2.61 -1.71
N VAL A 8 4.96 -2.68 -2.98
CA VAL A 8 4.01 -2.47 -4.06
C VAL A 8 2.89 -3.51 -4.00
N ALA A 9 3.23 -4.77 -3.81
CA ALA A 9 2.24 -5.83 -3.70
C ALA A 9 1.31 -5.62 -2.51
N GLN A 10 1.86 -5.20 -1.38
CA GLN A 10 1.04 -4.92 -0.19
C GLN A 10 0.12 -3.74 -0.42
N ALA A 11 0.61 -2.70 -1.09
CA ALA A 11 -0.21 -1.54 -1.40
C ALA A 11 -1.35 -1.89 -2.34
N GLU A 12 -1.06 -2.71 -3.36
CA GLU A 12 -2.10 -3.17 -4.27
C GLU A 12 -3.17 -3.99 -3.54
N ALA A 13 -2.76 -4.88 -2.67
CA ALA A 13 -3.70 -5.68 -1.89
C ALA A 13 -4.57 -4.79 -1.00
N PHE A 14 -3.96 -3.78 -0.40
CA PHE A 14 -4.68 -2.82 0.43
C PHE A 14 -5.73 -2.07 -0.39
N VAL A 15 -5.35 -1.55 -1.55
CA VAL A 15 -6.26 -0.81 -2.42
C VAL A 15 -7.40 -1.69 -2.89
N ASN A 16 -7.08 -2.92 -3.33
CA ASN A 16 -8.09 -3.85 -3.81
C ASN A 16 -9.08 -4.22 -2.71
N ALA A 17 -8.61 -4.42 -1.49
CA ALA A 17 -9.49 -4.72 -0.36
C ALA A 17 -10.44 -3.56 -0.07
N ARG A 18 -9.94 -2.34 -0.12
CA ARG A 18 -10.80 -1.17 0.11
C ARG A 18 -11.85 -1.02 -0.98
N ARG A 19 -11.48 -1.24 -2.23
CA ARG A 19 -12.42 -1.15 -3.34
C ARG A 19 -13.50 -2.21 -3.26
N ALA A 20 -13.15 -3.38 -2.74
CA ALA A 20 -14.10 -4.48 -2.59
C ALA A 20 -14.96 -4.34 -1.34
N GLY A 21 -14.76 -3.30 -0.54
CA GLY A 21 -15.49 -3.10 0.70
C GLY A 21 -15.06 -4.06 1.79
N LYS A 22 -13.93 -4.70 1.66
CA LYS A 22 -13.39 -5.61 2.65
C LYS A 22 -12.47 -4.87 3.60
N ARG A 23 -12.20 -5.51 4.74
CA ARG A 23 -11.23 -4.96 5.66
C ARG A 23 -9.84 -4.99 5.05
N ALA A 24 -9.20 -3.84 4.99
CA ALA A 24 -7.85 -3.72 4.50
C ALA A 24 -6.89 -3.69 5.68
N HIS A 25 -5.94 -4.62 5.69
CA HIS A 25 -4.93 -4.68 6.74
C HIS A 25 -3.74 -3.84 6.33
N VAL A 26 -3.33 -2.97 7.24
CA VAL A 26 -2.14 -2.16 7.03
C VAL A 26 -0.95 -3.00 7.50
N PRO A 27 0.05 -3.24 6.64
CA PRO A 27 1.20 -4.05 7.04
C PRO A 27 2.05 -3.34 8.08
N ALA A 28 2.71 -4.12 8.93
CA ALA A 28 3.65 -3.57 9.89
C ALA A 28 4.97 -3.28 9.17
N LEU A 29 5.17 -2.04 8.82
CA LEU A 29 6.35 -1.59 8.09
C LEU A 29 7.18 -0.65 8.94
N ARG A 30 8.47 -0.59 8.65
CA ARG A 30 9.33 0.41 9.24
C ARG A 30 8.93 1.79 8.74
N PHE A 31 9.23 2.81 9.51
CA PHE A 31 8.87 4.18 9.19
C PHE A 31 9.27 4.58 7.77
N GLU A 32 10.47 4.18 7.34
CA GLU A 32 10.96 4.50 6.00
C GLU A 32 10.08 3.91 4.92
N PHE A 33 9.62 2.68 5.13
CA PHE A 33 8.80 1.99 4.14
C PHE A 33 7.36 2.49 4.14
N TRP A 34 6.90 3.05 5.25
CA TRP A 34 5.56 3.63 5.31
C TRP A 34 5.37 4.73 4.27
N GLN A 35 6.40 5.56 4.08
CA GLN A 35 6.33 6.62 3.07
C GLN A 35 6.14 6.05 1.68
N HIS A 36 6.88 4.99 1.36
CA HIS A 36 6.76 4.33 0.06
C HIS A 36 5.40 3.66 -0.11
N PHE A 37 4.94 3.01 0.95
CA PHE A 37 3.63 2.35 0.94
C PHE A 37 2.53 3.36 0.62
N TRP A 38 2.48 4.46 1.33
CA TRP A 38 1.44 5.46 1.09
C TRP A 38 1.58 6.13 -0.26
N ALA A 39 2.81 6.33 -0.74
CA ALA A 39 3.03 6.89 -2.07
C ALA A 39 2.42 5.98 -3.14
N VAL A 40 2.61 4.67 -3.02
CA VAL A 40 2.04 3.72 -3.97
C VAL A 40 0.51 3.69 -3.84
N VAL A 41 -0.01 3.71 -2.63
CA VAL A 41 -1.46 3.72 -2.41
C VAL A 41 -2.10 4.94 -3.08
N TYR A 42 -1.51 6.11 -2.92
CA TYR A 42 -2.04 7.32 -3.57
C TYR A 42 -1.92 7.24 -5.09
N ASP A 43 -0.81 6.68 -5.57
CA ASP A 43 -0.61 6.52 -7.01
C ASP A 43 -1.64 5.60 -7.62
N LEU A 44 -2.08 4.59 -6.87
CA LEU A 44 -3.13 3.67 -7.33
C LEU A 44 -4.53 4.24 -7.21
N GLY A 45 -4.65 5.44 -6.69
CA GLY A 45 -5.94 6.13 -6.62
C GLY A 45 -6.84 5.68 -5.49
N ALA A 46 -6.27 5.23 -4.37
CA ALA A 46 -7.04 4.73 -3.23
C ALA A 46 -7.56 5.83 -2.31
N VAL A 47 -7.45 7.05 -2.70
CA VAL A 47 -7.88 8.19 -1.89
C VAL A 47 -9.30 8.60 -2.27
#